data_6e864358c5c6e0e8c6e84ff3ff0b8e64
#
_entry.id   6e864358c5c6e0e8c6e84ff3ff0b8e64
#
_cell.length_a   1.000
_cell.length_b   1.000
_cell.length_c   1.000
_cell.angle_alpha   90.00
_cell.angle_beta   90.00
_cell.angle_gamma   90.00
#
_symmetry.space_group_name_H-M   'P 1'
#
loop_
_entity.id
_entity.type
_entity.pdbx_description
1 polymer ?
#
loop_
_entity_poly.entity_id
_entity_poly.type
_entity_poly.pdbx_seq_one_letter_code
_entity_poly.pdbx_strand_id
1 'polypeptide(L)'
;MEPESSAGGRTLRSALGVYAERRALVMVALGFSSALPYFLVFDTLAAWLRTSGLPLDVIGFFSLVTLVSSFKFLWAPFVDRARVPLLTELVGHRRSWMLVCQGVIMLGLWLLAGSDPSRGIGMIAVFAVFVGFSAATQDIAIDAWRIEVAGVSSQGAMAAAWQWGYRVGLIVAGAVPLLLADTYGWNFSYAAMSALMAIGIVAALAAPREERHRILSIATGNIRTAPAREALEWIARLVLLGTGALVLGSGLAANAGVLANVLGSVGAIAPRDAVLAAWKSPAAVWVQLAAVVLGFGLIVLVALPLPGTRTRPGVYLSSALIDPLRDFFSRHRSTAGLILALICLYRLPDFVLTIVNPFYLDLGYSLTEIAEVRKIFGVFMTMFGVFVGGVAVARYGLLRAMVIGAFAGPVSNLLFIWLAFQDHSLLALFAAIGLDNVAGGFAATCLIAYMSSLTSAGFTATQYALFSSLYAVPGRLIASQSGRIVEGAARLAETGGVVSGVKDFFATYAPGNFAVAVERSGVAPAALGAGYAVFFAYSALIGVFAIGLSFAVLHREEREVGEQHTAGAATKPAH
;
A
#
# COMPACT_ATOMS: atom_id res chain seq x y z
N MET A 1 9.08 -11.75 26.78
CA MET A 1 9.01 -12.65 25.62
C MET A 1 9.14 -14.05 26.18
N GLU A 2 8.01 -14.78 26.28
CA GLU A 2 8.12 -16.21 26.53
C GLU A 2 8.74 -16.88 25.31
N PRO A 3 9.70 -17.77 25.46
CA PRO A 3 10.27 -18.50 24.34
C PRO A 3 9.21 -19.47 23.82
N GLU A 4 8.62 -19.17 22.63
CA GLU A 4 7.85 -20.19 21.92
C GLU A 4 8.79 -21.38 21.63
N SER A 5 8.61 -22.42 22.42
CA SER A 5 9.29 -23.69 22.31
C SER A 5 9.08 -24.31 20.94
N SER A 6 10.19 -24.82 20.40
CA SER A 6 10.33 -25.83 19.35
C SER A 6 9.87 -25.44 17.93
N ALA A 7 10.88 -25.41 17.07
CA ALA A 7 10.80 -25.50 15.61
C ALA A 7 10.23 -26.87 15.12
N GLY A 8 9.10 -27.28 15.67
CA GLY A 8 8.27 -28.35 15.14
C GLY A 8 7.20 -27.72 14.23
N GLY A 9 7.34 -27.84 12.90
CA GLY A 9 6.39 -27.32 11.95
C GLY A 9 4.97 -27.77 12.32
N ARG A 10 4.06 -26.79 12.47
CA ARG A 10 2.62 -27.07 12.70
C ARG A 10 2.13 -28.02 11.62
N THR A 11 1.29 -28.99 11.99
CA THR A 11 0.65 -29.86 11.01
C THR A 11 -0.22 -29.01 10.07
N LEU A 12 -0.37 -29.42 8.81
CA LEU A 12 -1.21 -28.70 7.83
C LEU A 12 -2.62 -28.43 8.39
N ARG A 13 -3.17 -29.39 9.13
CA ARG A 13 -4.49 -29.28 9.77
C ARG A 13 -4.56 -28.15 10.82
N SER A 14 -3.51 -27.99 11.62
CA SER A 14 -3.47 -26.89 12.61
C SER A 14 -3.25 -25.53 11.96
N ALA A 15 -2.51 -25.45 10.85
CA ALA A 15 -2.32 -24.23 10.09
C ALA A 15 -3.63 -23.78 9.40
N LEU A 16 -4.42 -24.73 8.90
CA LEU A 16 -5.75 -24.44 8.32
C LEU A 16 -6.77 -24.06 9.39
N GLY A 17 -6.67 -24.64 10.59
CA GLY A 17 -7.58 -24.34 11.71
C GLY A 17 -7.59 -22.85 12.11
N VAL A 18 -6.50 -22.12 11.90
CA VAL A 18 -6.40 -20.68 12.20
C VAL A 18 -7.43 -19.85 11.42
N TYR A 19 -7.79 -20.25 10.20
CA TYR A 19 -8.79 -19.55 9.38
C TYR A 19 -10.22 -19.69 9.90
N ALA A 20 -10.51 -20.72 10.69
CA ALA A 20 -11.82 -20.93 11.33
C ALA A 20 -11.96 -20.17 12.66
N GLU A 21 -10.90 -19.56 13.17
CA GLU A 21 -10.95 -18.79 14.41
C GLU A 21 -11.81 -17.52 14.24
N ARG A 22 -12.55 -17.15 15.30
CA ARG A 22 -13.41 -15.95 15.31
C ARG A 22 -12.67 -14.68 14.84
N ARG A 23 -11.39 -14.50 15.24
CA ARG A 23 -10.57 -13.34 14.84
C ARG A 23 -10.30 -13.30 13.33
N ALA A 24 -10.11 -14.45 12.69
CA ALA A 24 -9.92 -14.53 11.24
C ALA A 24 -11.21 -14.21 10.47
N LEU A 25 -12.36 -14.74 10.92
CA LEU A 25 -13.66 -14.44 10.32
C LEU A 25 -14.02 -12.95 10.45
N VAL A 26 -13.82 -12.37 11.63
CA VAL A 26 -13.97 -10.93 11.84
C VAL A 26 -13.05 -10.14 10.90
N MET A 27 -11.81 -10.62 10.68
CA MET A 27 -10.86 -9.94 9.82
C MET A 27 -11.29 -9.93 8.34
N VAL A 28 -11.98 -10.99 7.86
CA VAL A 28 -12.61 -11.00 6.51
C VAL A 28 -13.65 -9.87 6.41
N ALA A 29 -14.54 -9.74 7.40
CA ALA A 29 -15.57 -8.70 7.38
C ALA A 29 -14.99 -7.27 7.53
N LEU A 30 -13.92 -7.10 8.33
CA LEU A 30 -13.19 -5.84 8.42
C LEU A 30 -12.46 -5.50 7.12
N GLY A 31 -11.85 -6.50 6.44
CA GLY A 31 -11.26 -6.32 5.12
C GLY A 31 -12.27 -5.88 4.08
N PHE A 32 -13.48 -6.48 4.09
CA PHE A 32 -14.59 -6.05 3.26
C PHE A 32 -14.95 -4.58 3.49
N SER A 33 -15.11 -4.18 4.75
CA SER A 33 -15.45 -2.79 5.09
C SER A 33 -14.34 -1.78 4.75
N SER A 34 -13.07 -2.20 4.71
CA SER A 34 -11.96 -1.35 4.27
C SER A 34 -12.00 -1.04 2.78
N ALA A 35 -12.44 -2.00 1.96
CA ALA A 35 -12.48 -1.82 0.51
C ALA A 35 -13.59 -0.86 0.06
N LEU A 36 -14.75 -0.88 0.71
CA LEU A 36 -15.94 -0.13 0.31
C LEU A 36 -15.67 1.38 0.13
N PRO A 37 -15.23 2.13 1.16
CA PRO A 37 -15.06 3.57 1.04
C PRO A 37 -14.01 3.97 0.01
N TYR A 38 -12.97 3.15 -0.13
CA TYR A 38 -11.89 3.42 -1.08
C TYR A 38 -12.42 3.45 -2.52
N PHE A 39 -13.11 2.39 -2.96
CA PHE A 39 -13.63 2.32 -4.32
C PHE A 39 -14.79 3.27 -4.57
N LEU A 40 -15.67 3.46 -3.58
CA LEU A 40 -16.82 4.34 -3.71
C LEU A 40 -16.42 5.80 -3.91
N VAL A 41 -15.34 6.26 -3.27
CA VAL A 41 -14.89 7.65 -3.38
C VAL A 41 -13.98 7.87 -4.58
N PHE A 42 -13.29 6.83 -5.09
CA PHE A 42 -12.35 7.01 -6.21
C PHE A 42 -12.92 6.63 -7.56
N ASP A 43 -13.35 5.40 -7.70
CA ASP A 43 -13.75 4.84 -8.99
C ASP A 43 -15.23 5.15 -9.27
N THR A 44 -16.08 4.78 -8.33
CA THR A 44 -17.54 4.93 -8.45
C THR A 44 -17.97 6.40 -8.47
N LEU A 45 -17.37 7.25 -7.62
CA LEU A 45 -17.67 8.68 -7.61
C LEU A 45 -17.26 9.34 -8.92
N ALA A 46 -16.12 8.96 -9.49
CA ALA A 46 -15.69 9.47 -10.79
C ALA A 46 -16.69 9.14 -11.91
N ALA A 47 -17.23 7.91 -11.89
CA ALA A 47 -18.30 7.52 -12.82
C ALA A 47 -19.58 8.36 -12.61
N TRP A 48 -20.01 8.56 -11.37
CA TRP A 48 -21.18 9.40 -11.07
C TRP A 48 -20.99 10.85 -11.54
N LEU A 49 -19.86 11.47 -11.20
CA LEU A 49 -19.55 12.83 -11.63
C LEU A 49 -19.49 12.96 -13.16
N ARG A 50 -18.97 11.93 -13.84
CA ARG A 50 -18.90 11.90 -15.30
C ARG A 50 -20.28 11.78 -15.94
N THR A 51 -21.14 10.91 -15.43
CA THR A 51 -22.55 10.77 -15.89
C THR A 51 -23.39 12.00 -15.60
N SER A 52 -22.99 12.80 -14.60
CA SER A 52 -23.60 14.10 -14.29
C SER A 52 -23.06 15.26 -15.15
N GLY A 53 -22.21 14.97 -16.16
CA GLY A 53 -21.71 15.95 -17.13
C GLY A 53 -20.50 16.77 -16.68
N LEU A 54 -19.83 16.42 -15.57
CA LEU A 54 -18.66 17.17 -15.09
C LEU A 54 -17.41 16.92 -15.97
N PRO A 55 -16.56 17.95 -16.14
CA PRO A 55 -15.31 17.86 -16.89
C PRO A 55 -14.31 16.91 -16.23
N LEU A 56 -13.42 16.30 -17.02
CA LEU A 56 -12.41 15.33 -16.54
C LEU A 56 -11.36 15.95 -15.61
N ASP A 57 -11.03 17.22 -15.76
CA ASP A 57 -10.11 17.96 -14.90
C ASP A 57 -10.66 18.09 -13.48
N VAL A 58 -11.96 18.35 -13.34
CA VAL A 58 -12.67 18.38 -12.06
C VAL A 58 -12.69 17.00 -11.42
N ILE A 59 -12.99 15.96 -12.19
CA ILE A 59 -12.99 14.56 -11.72
C ILE A 59 -11.58 14.15 -11.26
N GLY A 60 -10.56 14.55 -12.02
CA GLY A 60 -9.16 14.33 -11.67
C GLY A 60 -8.76 14.91 -10.32
N PHE A 61 -9.39 16.01 -9.89
CA PHE A 61 -9.17 16.59 -8.57
C PHE A 61 -9.55 15.65 -7.42
N PHE A 62 -10.57 14.83 -7.57
CA PHE A 62 -10.98 13.86 -6.55
C PHE A 62 -9.95 12.72 -6.36
N SER A 63 -9.05 12.49 -7.33
CA SER A 63 -7.95 11.54 -7.15
C SER A 63 -7.01 11.92 -6.01
N LEU A 64 -7.03 13.19 -5.56
CA LEU A 64 -6.25 13.69 -4.43
C LEU A 64 -6.64 13.06 -3.10
N VAL A 65 -7.90 12.65 -2.96
CA VAL A 65 -8.33 11.96 -1.75
C VAL A 65 -7.54 10.65 -1.57
N THR A 66 -7.00 10.03 -2.69
CA THR A 66 -6.12 8.85 -2.58
C THR A 66 -4.80 9.14 -1.87
N LEU A 67 -4.31 10.37 -1.95
CA LEU A 67 -3.07 10.76 -1.28
C LEU A 67 -3.18 10.66 0.24
N VAL A 68 -4.39 10.86 0.79
CA VAL A 68 -4.64 10.74 2.22
C VAL A 68 -4.16 9.38 2.74
N SER A 69 -4.47 8.29 2.05
CA SER A 69 -4.05 6.95 2.48
C SER A 69 -2.53 6.75 2.48
N SER A 70 -1.80 7.47 1.61
CA SER A 70 -0.33 7.41 1.55
C SER A 70 0.35 8.11 2.73
N PHE A 71 -0.34 9.07 3.35
CA PHE A 71 0.15 9.85 4.47
C PHE A 71 -0.38 9.40 5.83
N LYS A 72 -1.09 8.29 5.90
CA LYS A 72 -1.70 7.79 7.15
C LYS A 72 -0.71 7.69 8.32
N PHE A 73 0.58 7.50 8.07
CA PHE A 73 1.62 7.47 9.11
C PHE A 73 1.76 8.78 9.89
N LEU A 74 1.32 9.92 9.35
CA LEU A 74 1.41 11.22 10.01
C LEU A 74 0.46 11.34 11.22
N TRP A 75 -0.72 10.73 11.14
CA TRP A 75 -1.69 10.75 12.25
C TRP A 75 -1.88 9.40 12.95
N ALA A 76 -1.22 8.35 12.47
CA ALA A 76 -1.22 7.05 13.15
C ALA A 76 -0.79 7.14 14.62
N PRO A 77 0.19 8.00 15.02
CA PRO A 77 0.52 8.23 16.43
C PRO A 77 -0.65 8.74 17.27
N PHE A 78 -1.56 9.49 16.66
CA PHE A 78 -2.78 9.93 17.34
C PHE A 78 -3.72 8.76 17.60
N VAL A 79 -3.87 7.87 16.63
CA VAL A 79 -4.67 6.63 16.77
C VAL A 79 -4.07 5.68 17.81
N ASP A 80 -2.75 5.65 17.99
CA ASP A 80 -2.10 4.87 19.04
C ASP A 80 -2.37 5.39 20.46
N ARG A 81 -2.56 6.69 20.65
CA ARG A 81 -2.53 7.34 21.96
C ARG A 81 -3.84 7.97 22.39
N ALA A 82 -4.63 8.48 21.45
CA ALA A 82 -5.87 9.18 21.79
C ALA A 82 -6.99 8.21 22.10
N ARG A 83 -7.58 8.37 23.28
CA ARG A 83 -8.76 7.62 23.70
C ARG A 83 -10.01 8.24 23.09
N VAL A 84 -10.91 7.42 22.57
CA VAL A 84 -12.25 7.85 22.20
C VAL A 84 -13.09 7.89 23.48
N PRO A 85 -13.60 9.07 23.88
CA PRO A 85 -14.38 9.19 25.11
C PRO A 85 -15.53 8.17 25.17
N LEU A 86 -15.76 7.58 26.31
CA LEU A 86 -16.77 6.55 26.59
C LEU A 86 -16.54 5.23 25.84
N LEU A 87 -16.30 5.25 24.52
CA LEU A 87 -16.19 4.05 23.71
C LEU A 87 -14.94 3.22 24.04
N THR A 88 -13.79 3.88 24.30
CA THR A 88 -12.55 3.13 24.62
C THR A 88 -12.69 2.25 25.84
N GLU A 89 -13.41 2.71 26.87
CA GLU A 89 -13.63 1.94 28.09
C GLU A 89 -14.64 0.79 27.88
N LEU A 90 -15.67 1.02 27.06
CA LEU A 90 -16.72 0.06 26.79
C LEU A 90 -16.26 -1.08 25.88
N VAL A 91 -15.64 -0.75 24.75
CA VAL A 91 -15.36 -1.73 23.70
C VAL A 91 -13.88 -2.04 23.49
N GLY A 92 -12.97 -1.24 24.03
CA GLY A 92 -11.52 -1.33 23.79
C GLY A 92 -11.00 -0.21 22.88
N HIS A 93 -9.67 -0.02 22.87
CA HIS A 93 -9.05 1.13 22.21
C HIS A 93 -9.16 1.06 20.68
N ARG A 94 -8.76 -0.05 20.06
CA ARG A 94 -8.79 -0.21 18.60
C ARG A 94 -10.20 -0.30 18.06
N ARG A 95 -11.06 -1.02 18.76
CA ARG A 95 -12.47 -1.17 18.38
C ARG A 95 -13.23 0.15 18.42
N SER A 96 -12.95 1.02 19.40
CA SER A 96 -13.56 2.35 19.47
C SER A 96 -13.21 3.22 18.26
N TRP A 97 -11.95 3.20 17.81
CA TRP A 97 -11.53 3.89 16.60
C TRP A 97 -12.19 3.32 15.34
N MET A 98 -12.26 1.99 15.20
CA MET A 98 -12.97 1.34 14.08
C MET A 98 -14.43 1.79 14.02
N LEU A 99 -15.16 1.73 15.13
CA LEU A 99 -16.57 2.10 15.19
C LEU A 99 -16.83 3.56 14.84
N VAL A 100 -16.01 4.47 15.35
CA VAL A 100 -16.12 5.90 15.01
C VAL A 100 -15.87 6.12 13.53
N CYS A 101 -14.78 5.56 12.98
CA CYS A 101 -14.46 5.72 11.57
C CYS A 101 -15.54 5.12 10.66
N GLN A 102 -16.04 3.91 10.99
CA GLN A 102 -17.12 3.26 10.23
C GLN A 102 -18.42 4.04 10.29
N GLY A 103 -18.76 4.62 11.45
CA GLY A 103 -19.90 5.52 11.60
C GLY A 103 -19.77 6.79 10.75
N VAL A 104 -18.58 7.40 10.74
CA VAL A 104 -18.31 8.59 9.91
C VAL A 104 -18.33 8.25 8.42
N ILE A 105 -17.79 7.10 8.00
CA ILE A 105 -17.84 6.62 6.61
C ILE A 105 -19.30 6.39 6.20
N MET A 106 -20.07 5.68 7.02
CA MET A 106 -21.49 5.41 6.77
C MET A 106 -22.28 6.71 6.62
N LEU A 107 -22.09 7.67 7.54
CA LEU A 107 -22.71 8.98 7.46
C LEU A 107 -22.25 9.75 6.22
N GLY A 108 -20.95 9.77 5.92
CA GLY A 108 -20.41 10.47 4.74
C GLY A 108 -20.95 9.92 3.43
N LEU A 109 -21.07 8.59 3.29
CA LEU A 109 -21.69 7.94 2.12
C LEU A 109 -23.20 8.25 2.04
N TRP A 110 -23.89 8.32 3.18
CA TRP A 110 -25.30 8.72 3.24
C TRP A 110 -25.50 10.18 2.82
N LEU A 111 -24.62 11.08 3.25
CA LEU A 111 -24.64 12.49 2.84
C LEU A 111 -24.31 12.65 1.35
N LEU A 112 -23.38 11.84 0.82
CA LEU A 112 -23.16 11.76 -0.64
C LEU A 112 -24.42 11.30 -1.37
N ALA A 113 -25.12 10.29 -0.85
CA ALA A 113 -26.38 9.82 -1.40
C ALA A 113 -27.45 10.93 -1.49
N GLY A 114 -27.46 11.87 -0.55
CA GLY A 114 -28.35 13.04 -0.57
C GLY A 114 -27.87 14.21 -1.43
N SER A 115 -26.68 14.11 -2.05
CA SER A 115 -26.07 15.18 -2.82
C SER A 115 -26.50 15.15 -4.29
N ASP A 116 -26.39 16.32 -4.94
CA ASP A 116 -26.66 16.48 -6.37
C ASP A 116 -25.47 17.19 -7.02
N PRO A 117 -24.69 16.51 -7.90
CA PRO A 117 -23.53 17.11 -8.56
C PRO A 117 -23.87 18.34 -9.41
N SER A 118 -25.12 18.47 -9.91
CA SER A 118 -25.55 19.59 -10.73
C SER A 118 -25.72 20.89 -9.93
N ARG A 119 -25.92 20.77 -8.60
CA ARG A 119 -26.07 21.92 -7.70
C ARG A 119 -24.76 22.44 -7.14
N GLY A 120 -23.68 21.70 -7.34
CA GLY A 120 -22.34 22.09 -6.93
C GLY A 120 -21.54 20.96 -6.30
N ILE A 121 -20.27 20.91 -6.64
CA ILE A 121 -19.36 19.84 -6.24
C ILE A 121 -18.70 20.05 -4.86
N GLY A 122 -18.80 21.26 -4.29
CA GLY A 122 -18.08 21.61 -3.06
C GLY A 122 -18.44 20.71 -1.88
N MET A 123 -19.73 20.45 -1.64
CA MET A 123 -20.16 19.56 -0.56
C MET A 123 -19.79 18.10 -0.84
N ILE A 124 -19.88 17.65 -2.09
CA ILE A 124 -19.44 16.31 -2.50
C ILE A 124 -17.94 16.12 -2.21
N ALA A 125 -17.12 17.13 -2.53
CA ALA A 125 -15.69 17.10 -2.23
C ALA A 125 -15.42 17.03 -0.72
N VAL A 126 -16.14 17.80 0.08
CA VAL A 126 -16.02 17.76 1.55
C VAL A 126 -16.37 16.35 2.06
N PHE A 127 -17.50 15.78 1.65
CA PHE A 127 -17.90 14.44 2.09
C PHE A 127 -16.92 13.37 1.61
N ALA A 128 -16.42 13.45 0.38
CA ALA A 128 -15.41 12.54 -0.15
C ALA A 128 -14.12 12.58 0.66
N VAL A 129 -13.64 13.77 1.06
CA VAL A 129 -12.46 13.93 1.92
C VAL A 129 -12.71 13.32 3.31
N PHE A 130 -13.87 13.57 3.92
CA PHE A 130 -14.21 12.97 5.21
C PHE A 130 -14.26 11.45 5.15
N VAL A 131 -14.88 10.89 4.11
CA VAL A 131 -14.91 9.43 3.89
C VAL A 131 -13.50 8.89 3.69
N GLY A 132 -12.68 9.52 2.84
CA GLY A 132 -11.32 9.08 2.56
C GLY A 132 -10.39 9.15 3.77
N PHE A 133 -10.48 10.23 4.58
CA PHE A 133 -9.72 10.36 5.81
C PHE A 133 -10.13 9.32 6.86
N SER A 134 -11.44 9.11 7.02
CA SER A 134 -11.97 8.11 7.96
C SER A 134 -11.63 6.69 7.51
N ALA A 135 -11.63 6.40 6.20
CA ALA A 135 -11.21 5.12 5.65
C ALA A 135 -9.72 4.84 5.95
N ALA A 136 -8.84 5.81 5.71
CA ALA A 136 -7.42 5.67 6.03
C ALA A 136 -7.18 5.49 7.54
N THR A 137 -7.97 6.16 8.39
CA THR A 137 -7.90 6.02 9.85
C THR A 137 -8.46 4.67 10.32
N GLN A 138 -9.54 4.19 9.70
CA GLN A 138 -10.08 2.86 9.91
C GLN A 138 -9.02 1.79 9.62
N ASP A 139 -8.31 1.91 8.49
CA ASP A 139 -7.25 0.96 8.11
C ASP A 139 -6.11 0.94 9.14
N ILE A 140 -5.71 2.11 9.67
CA ILE A 140 -4.73 2.17 10.77
C ILE A 140 -5.21 1.37 11.98
N ALA A 141 -6.48 1.54 12.38
CA ALA A 141 -7.04 0.86 13.54
C ALA A 141 -7.19 -0.65 13.32
N ILE A 142 -7.63 -1.07 12.13
CA ILE A 142 -7.77 -2.49 11.74
C ILE A 142 -6.41 -3.18 11.69
N ASP A 143 -5.42 -2.56 11.05
CA ASP A 143 -4.05 -3.09 10.96
C ASP A 143 -3.44 -3.28 12.35
N ALA A 144 -3.57 -2.28 13.23
CA ALA A 144 -3.08 -2.36 14.60
C ALA A 144 -3.81 -3.43 15.41
N TRP A 145 -5.15 -3.50 15.32
CA TRP A 145 -5.92 -4.55 15.99
C TRP A 145 -5.52 -5.95 15.54
N ARG A 146 -5.34 -6.15 14.23
CA ARG A 146 -4.88 -7.41 13.66
C ARG A 146 -3.57 -7.89 14.28
N ILE A 147 -2.64 -6.96 14.47
CA ILE A 147 -1.32 -7.25 15.02
C ILE A 147 -1.41 -7.55 16.54
N GLU A 148 -2.22 -6.80 17.26
CA GLU A 148 -2.34 -6.88 18.72
C GLU A 148 -3.15 -8.09 19.20
N VAL A 149 -4.10 -8.60 18.39
CA VAL A 149 -4.97 -9.72 18.74
C VAL A 149 -4.40 -11.09 18.38
N ALA A 150 -3.37 -11.15 17.57
CA ALA A 150 -2.82 -12.41 17.05
C ALA A 150 -1.32 -12.55 17.34
N GLY A 151 -0.88 -13.78 17.64
CA GLY A 151 0.54 -14.12 17.75
C GLY A 151 1.25 -14.11 16.39
N VAL A 152 2.59 -14.07 16.40
CA VAL A 152 3.42 -13.99 15.19
C VAL A 152 3.10 -15.11 14.20
N SER A 153 2.91 -16.34 14.68
CA SER A 153 2.56 -17.51 13.86
C SER A 153 1.22 -17.43 13.14
N SER A 154 0.28 -16.59 13.63
CA SER A 154 -1.05 -16.39 13.04
C SER A 154 -1.13 -15.13 12.16
N GLN A 155 -0.11 -14.29 12.13
CA GLN A 155 -0.12 -13.03 11.37
C GLN A 155 -0.34 -13.24 9.87
N GLY A 156 0.24 -14.32 9.30
CA GLY A 156 0.03 -14.66 7.89
C GLY A 156 -1.43 -14.99 7.58
N ALA A 157 -2.09 -15.78 8.42
CA ALA A 157 -3.51 -16.13 8.25
C ALA A 157 -4.41 -14.91 8.44
N MET A 158 -4.10 -14.03 9.40
CA MET A 158 -4.83 -12.78 9.63
C MET A 158 -4.68 -11.81 8.45
N ALA A 159 -3.47 -11.70 7.88
CA ALA A 159 -3.21 -10.90 6.68
C ALA A 159 -3.98 -11.46 5.47
N ALA A 160 -3.99 -12.79 5.31
CA ALA A 160 -4.74 -13.46 4.25
C ALA A 160 -6.24 -13.23 4.40
N ALA A 161 -6.79 -13.37 5.60
CA ALA A 161 -8.21 -13.15 5.88
C ALA A 161 -8.64 -11.71 5.53
N TRP A 162 -7.82 -10.71 5.90
CA TRP A 162 -8.06 -9.31 5.53
C TRP A 162 -8.06 -9.13 4.00
N GLN A 163 -7.06 -9.66 3.31
CA GLN A 163 -6.95 -9.54 1.85
C GLN A 163 -8.13 -10.21 1.14
N TRP A 164 -8.61 -11.34 1.64
CA TRP A 164 -9.80 -12.00 1.11
C TRP A 164 -11.04 -11.10 1.23
N GLY A 165 -11.30 -10.57 2.43
CA GLY A 165 -12.40 -9.63 2.64
C GLY A 165 -12.30 -8.41 1.74
N TYR A 166 -11.08 -7.84 1.65
CA TYR A 166 -10.80 -6.68 0.81
C TYR A 166 -11.09 -6.95 -0.67
N ARG A 167 -10.73 -8.14 -1.20
CA ARG A 167 -11.01 -8.51 -2.59
C ARG A 167 -12.50 -8.67 -2.86
N VAL A 168 -13.25 -9.29 -1.94
CA VAL A 168 -14.71 -9.36 -2.04
C VAL A 168 -15.34 -7.96 -2.00
N GLY A 169 -14.91 -7.12 -1.08
CA GLY A 169 -15.36 -5.74 -0.97
C GLY A 169 -15.07 -4.91 -2.23
N LEU A 170 -13.91 -5.13 -2.87
CA LEU A 170 -13.52 -4.50 -4.12
C LEU A 170 -14.49 -4.87 -5.26
N ILE A 171 -14.85 -6.14 -5.40
CA ILE A 171 -15.80 -6.61 -6.42
C ILE A 171 -17.17 -5.96 -6.17
N VAL A 172 -17.64 -5.99 -4.92
CA VAL A 172 -18.93 -5.42 -4.53
C VAL A 172 -18.94 -3.90 -4.77
N ALA A 173 -17.94 -3.16 -4.28
CA ALA A 173 -17.87 -1.71 -4.43
C ALA A 173 -17.62 -1.24 -5.86
N GLY A 174 -17.03 -2.09 -6.71
CA GLY A 174 -16.80 -1.77 -8.11
C GLY A 174 -17.99 -2.08 -9.03
N ALA A 175 -18.77 -3.12 -8.75
CA ALA A 175 -19.85 -3.58 -9.64
C ALA A 175 -21.24 -3.19 -9.16
N VAL A 176 -21.55 -3.44 -7.88
CA VAL A 176 -22.91 -3.27 -7.35
C VAL A 176 -23.42 -1.83 -7.44
N PRO A 177 -22.62 -0.79 -7.10
CA PRO A 177 -23.12 0.57 -7.20
C PRO A 177 -23.42 1.02 -8.63
N LEU A 178 -22.69 0.50 -9.63
CA LEU A 178 -22.98 0.83 -11.03
C LEU A 178 -24.31 0.19 -11.49
N LEU A 179 -24.55 -1.07 -11.12
CA LEU A 179 -25.80 -1.77 -11.42
C LEU A 179 -27.00 -1.11 -10.73
N LEU A 180 -26.85 -0.71 -9.46
CA LEU A 180 -27.88 -0.01 -8.72
C LEU A 180 -28.13 1.41 -9.27
N ALA A 181 -27.08 2.08 -9.73
CA ALA A 181 -27.20 3.41 -10.30
C ALA A 181 -27.94 3.39 -11.64
N ASP A 182 -27.71 2.38 -12.46
CA ASP A 182 -28.41 2.22 -13.75
C ASP A 182 -29.92 1.97 -13.57
N THR A 183 -30.31 1.20 -12.54
CA THR A 183 -31.71 0.82 -12.31
C THR A 183 -32.48 1.78 -11.41
N TYR A 184 -31.85 2.28 -10.34
CA TYR A 184 -32.50 3.08 -9.27
C TYR A 184 -31.88 4.46 -9.07
N GLY A 185 -30.85 4.81 -9.83
CA GLY A 185 -30.14 6.09 -9.73
C GLY A 185 -29.04 6.09 -8.67
N TRP A 186 -28.14 7.07 -8.78
CA TRP A 186 -26.93 7.21 -7.95
C TRP A 186 -27.22 7.42 -6.47
N ASN A 187 -28.28 8.16 -6.14
CA ASN A 187 -28.68 8.44 -4.75
C ASN A 187 -29.02 7.13 -4.01
N PHE A 188 -29.84 6.28 -4.62
CA PHE A 188 -30.15 4.96 -4.06
C PHE A 188 -28.92 4.07 -3.96
N SER A 189 -28.07 4.08 -4.98
CA SER A 189 -26.83 3.31 -5.02
C SER A 189 -25.93 3.64 -3.82
N TYR A 190 -25.64 4.92 -3.58
CA TYR A 190 -24.82 5.35 -2.45
C TYR A 190 -25.47 5.09 -1.09
N ALA A 191 -26.79 5.22 -0.98
CA ALA A 191 -27.52 4.87 0.23
C ALA A 191 -27.42 3.37 0.55
N ALA A 192 -27.55 2.50 -0.45
CA ALA A 192 -27.35 1.07 -0.30
C ALA A 192 -25.91 0.72 0.11
N MET A 193 -24.91 1.37 -0.51
CA MET A 193 -23.50 1.17 -0.13
C MET A 193 -23.20 1.68 1.29
N SER A 194 -23.84 2.79 1.71
CA SER A 194 -23.75 3.25 3.09
C SER A 194 -24.27 2.18 4.07
N ALA A 195 -25.40 1.55 3.77
CA ALA A 195 -25.96 0.49 4.60
C ALA A 195 -25.03 -0.73 4.70
N LEU A 196 -24.28 -1.07 3.65
CA LEU A 196 -23.31 -2.17 3.67
C LEU A 196 -22.14 -1.93 4.65
N MET A 197 -21.85 -0.68 5.03
CA MET A 197 -20.87 -0.39 6.09
C MET A 197 -21.28 -0.97 7.45
N ALA A 198 -22.56 -1.29 7.67
CA ALA A 198 -23.02 -1.98 8.88
C ALA A 198 -22.30 -3.33 9.10
N ILE A 199 -21.86 -4.00 8.02
CA ILE A 199 -21.05 -5.24 8.11
C ILE A 199 -19.76 -4.97 8.90
N GLY A 200 -19.08 -3.86 8.63
CA GLY A 200 -17.89 -3.44 9.37
C GLY A 200 -18.19 -3.13 10.83
N ILE A 201 -19.28 -2.41 11.12
CA ILE A 201 -19.71 -2.08 12.48
C ILE A 201 -19.99 -3.36 13.27
N VAL A 202 -20.75 -4.30 12.71
CA VAL A 202 -21.03 -5.61 13.32
C VAL A 202 -19.73 -6.39 13.55
N ALA A 203 -18.81 -6.38 12.57
CA ALA A 203 -17.51 -7.03 12.71
C ALA A 203 -16.66 -6.41 13.82
N ALA A 204 -16.62 -5.08 13.94
CA ALA A 204 -15.89 -4.38 15.00
C ALA A 204 -16.48 -4.67 16.38
N LEU A 205 -17.80 -4.79 16.50
CA LEU A 205 -18.49 -5.19 17.75
C LEU A 205 -18.22 -6.68 18.07
N ALA A 206 -18.18 -7.54 17.05
CA ALA A 206 -17.86 -8.95 17.20
C ALA A 206 -16.37 -9.24 17.43
N ALA A 207 -15.49 -8.27 17.19
CA ALA A 207 -14.06 -8.43 17.36
C ALA A 207 -13.69 -8.71 18.82
N PRO A 208 -12.77 -9.66 19.14
CA PRO A 208 -12.23 -9.79 20.49
C PRO A 208 -11.43 -8.53 20.89
N ARG A 209 -11.36 -8.27 22.20
CA ARG A 209 -10.57 -7.15 22.73
C ARG A 209 -9.08 -7.41 22.47
N GLU A 210 -8.36 -6.32 22.22
CA GLU A 210 -6.90 -6.32 22.13
C GLU A 210 -6.26 -6.52 23.51
N GLU A 211 -5.42 -7.54 23.66
CA GLU A 211 -4.75 -7.87 24.93
C GLU A 211 -3.39 -7.19 25.08
N ARG A 212 -2.73 -6.86 23.97
CA ARG A 212 -1.33 -6.39 23.92
C ARG A 212 -1.18 -4.87 23.81
N HIS A 213 -2.29 -4.13 23.74
CA HIS A 213 -2.21 -2.68 23.58
C HIS A 213 -1.78 -1.98 24.86
N ARG A 214 -0.81 -1.04 24.73
CA ARG A 214 -0.38 -0.13 25.80
C ARG A 214 -0.48 1.30 25.31
N ILE A 215 -1.33 2.10 25.96
CA ILE A 215 -1.40 3.54 25.69
C ILE A 215 -0.23 4.22 26.40
N LEU A 216 0.74 4.69 25.63
CA LEU A 216 1.87 5.45 26.14
C LEU A 216 1.49 6.92 26.29
N SER A 217 1.41 7.40 27.53
CA SER A 217 1.15 8.82 27.81
C SER A 217 2.37 9.67 27.51
N ILE A 218 2.14 10.84 26.91
CA ILE A 218 3.20 11.85 26.68
C ILE A 218 3.24 12.78 27.90
N ALA A 219 4.39 12.80 28.59
CA ALA A 219 4.59 13.66 29.76
C ALA A 219 4.79 15.13 29.34
N THR A 220 3.71 15.88 29.20
CA THR A 220 3.72 17.34 28.92
C THR A 220 3.39 18.20 30.13
N GLY A 221 3.10 17.58 31.29
CA GLY A 221 2.59 18.29 32.49
C GLY A 221 3.53 19.33 33.11
N ASN A 222 4.86 19.17 32.96
CA ASN A 222 5.86 20.06 33.53
C ASN A 222 6.29 21.19 32.60
N ILE A 223 5.65 21.36 31.43
CA ILE A 223 6.03 22.41 30.47
C ILE A 223 5.18 23.65 30.74
N ARG A 224 5.84 24.76 31.04
CA ARG A 224 5.19 26.09 31.21
C ARG A 224 4.48 26.46 29.90
N THR A 225 3.20 26.79 29.99
CA THR A 225 2.38 27.12 28.81
C THR A 225 2.37 28.62 28.55
N ALA A 226 2.55 28.98 27.29
CA ALA A 226 2.23 30.29 26.74
C ALA A 226 1.19 30.08 25.62
N PRO A 227 -0.12 30.14 25.90
CA PRO A 227 -1.16 29.68 24.98
C PRO A 227 -1.07 30.29 23.56
N ALA A 228 -0.75 31.59 23.46
CA ALA A 228 -0.61 32.25 22.16
C ALA A 228 0.61 31.75 21.37
N ARG A 229 1.74 31.47 22.02
CA ARG A 229 2.92 30.90 21.37
C ARG A 229 2.69 29.46 20.96
N GLU A 230 2.00 28.66 21.78
CA GLU A 230 1.65 27.29 21.47
C GLU A 230 0.70 27.23 20.27
N ALA A 231 -0.32 28.10 20.20
CA ALA A 231 -1.22 28.17 19.07
C ALA A 231 -0.49 28.55 17.78
N LEU A 232 0.39 29.57 17.83
CA LEU A 232 1.19 29.97 16.68
C LEU A 232 2.14 28.86 16.22
N GLU A 233 2.77 28.14 17.15
CA GLU A 233 3.64 27.00 16.86
C GLU A 233 2.85 25.86 16.21
N TRP A 234 1.65 25.53 16.71
CA TRP A 234 0.78 24.54 16.09
C TRP A 234 0.40 24.92 14.67
N ILE A 235 -0.01 26.17 14.44
CA ILE A 235 -0.35 26.68 13.10
C ILE A 235 0.87 26.57 12.18
N ALA A 236 2.04 27.04 12.60
CA ALA A 236 3.26 26.99 11.80
C ALA A 236 3.65 25.54 11.44
N ARG A 237 3.58 24.62 12.42
CA ARG A 237 3.88 23.19 12.21
C ARG A 237 2.85 22.51 11.30
N LEU A 238 1.55 22.83 11.43
CA LEU A 238 0.51 22.29 10.55
C LEU A 238 0.67 22.79 9.11
N VAL A 239 0.99 24.07 8.92
CA VAL A 239 1.27 24.62 7.58
C VAL A 239 2.51 23.94 6.98
N LEU A 240 3.59 23.78 7.75
CA LEU A 240 4.80 23.13 7.29
C LEU A 240 4.56 21.64 6.98
N LEU A 241 3.77 20.96 7.80
CA LEU A 241 3.35 19.57 7.58
C LEU A 241 2.53 19.43 6.29
N GLY A 242 1.55 20.31 6.10
CA GLY A 242 0.72 20.34 4.88
C GLY A 242 1.56 20.61 3.64
N THR A 243 2.49 21.57 3.71
CA THR A 243 3.44 21.85 2.61
C THR A 243 4.33 20.64 2.32
N GLY A 244 4.90 20.03 3.36
CA GLY A 244 5.71 18.82 3.22
C GLY A 244 4.93 17.66 2.59
N ALA A 245 3.68 17.47 3.02
CA ALA A 245 2.79 16.44 2.47
C ALA A 245 2.44 16.69 1.00
N LEU A 246 2.16 17.95 0.62
CA LEU A 246 1.88 18.33 -0.76
C LEU A 246 3.09 18.11 -1.68
N VAL A 247 4.28 18.53 -1.24
CA VAL A 247 5.52 18.36 -2.01
C VAL A 247 5.87 16.89 -2.14
N LEU A 248 5.83 16.13 -1.04
CA LEU A 248 6.05 14.68 -1.04
C LEU A 248 5.04 13.97 -1.94
N GLY A 249 3.75 14.31 -1.81
CA GLY A 249 2.69 13.72 -2.61
C GLY A 249 2.84 13.99 -4.11
N SER A 250 3.25 15.20 -4.47
CA SER A 250 3.53 15.55 -5.88
C SER A 250 4.68 14.72 -6.45
N GLY A 251 5.74 14.50 -5.67
CA GLY A 251 6.85 13.63 -6.04
C GLY A 251 6.42 12.17 -6.21
N LEU A 252 5.66 11.62 -5.26
CA LEU A 252 5.19 10.22 -5.28
C LEU A 252 4.16 9.94 -6.38
N ALA A 253 3.27 10.91 -6.64
CA ALA A 253 2.27 10.78 -7.70
C ALA A 253 2.84 11.06 -9.11
N ALA A 254 4.10 11.48 -9.22
CA ALA A 254 4.70 11.97 -10.46
C ALA A 254 3.87 13.09 -11.13
N ASN A 255 3.11 13.86 -10.33
CA ASN A 255 2.16 14.87 -10.80
C ASN A 255 2.20 16.11 -9.90
N ALA A 256 2.52 17.25 -10.49
CA ALA A 256 2.57 18.53 -9.79
C ALA A 256 1.23 19.30 -9.79
N GLY A 257 0.19 18.78 -10.42
CA GLY A 257 -1.06 19.51 -10.63
C GLY A 257 -1.69 20.07 -9.35
N VAL A 258 -1.65 19.29 -8.26
CA VAL A 258 -2.17 19.72 -6.94
C VAL A 258 -1.35 20.85 -6.35
N LEU A 259 -0.03 20.66 -6.30
CA LEU A 259 0.89 21.66 -5.79
C LEU A 259 0.75 22.96 -6.58
N ALA A 260 0.64 22.85 -7.92
CA ALA A 260 0.42 23.97 -8.81
C ALA A 260 -0.93 24.68 -8.55
N ASN A 261 -2.02 23.92 -8.33
CA ASN A 261 -3.32 24.50 -8.02
C ASN A 261 -3.34 25.22 -6.66
N VAL A 262 -2.70 24.65 -5.64
CA VAL A 262 -2.54 25.31 -4.33
C VAL A 262 -1.72 26.60 -4.48
N LEU A 263 -0.60 26.58 -5.21
CA LEU A 263 0.19 27.78 -5.49
C LEU A 263 -0.63 28.84 -6.23
N GLY A 264 -1.43 28.43 -7.21
CA GLY A 264 -2.35 29.33 -7.94
C GLY A 264 -3.42 29.95 -7.05
N SER A 265 -4.01 29.20 -6.12
CA SER A 265 -5.05 29.69 -5.21
C SER A 265 -4.55 30.73 -4.20
N VAL A 266 -3.25 30.68 -3.85
CA VAL A 266 -2.59 31.71 -3.00
C VAL A 266 -1.94 32.84 -3.81
N GLY A 267 -2.21 32.91 -5.13
CA GLY A 267 -1.67 33.96 -6.00
C GLY A 267 -0.21 33.80 -6.42
N ALA A 268 0.44 32.68 -6.11
CA ALA A 268 1.84 32.41 -6.45
C ALA A 268 1.97 31.88 -7.90
N ILE A 269 1.68 32.71 -8.91
CA ILE A 269 1.60 32.29 -10.32
C ILE A 269 2.99 31.90 -10.85
N ALA A 270 4.01 32.71 -10.64
CA ALA A 270 5.37 32.41 -11.13
C ALA A 270 5.95 31.09 -10.54
N PRO A 271 5.86 30.80 -9.23
CA PRO A 271 6.23 29.50 -8.67
C PRO A 271 5.39 28.33 -9.24
N ARG A 272 4.08 28.54 -9.46
CA ARG A 272 3.20 27.55 -10.10
C ARG A 272 3.73 27.12 -11.47
N ASP A 273 3.99 28.11 -12.32
CA ASP A 273 4.42 27.84 -13.72
C ASP A 273 5.82 27.23 -13.76
N ALA A 274 6.72 27.65 -12.86
CA ALA A 274 8.03 27.04 -12.69
C ALA A 274 7.95 25.56 -12.28
N VAL A 275 7.07 25.24 -11.32
CA VAL A 275 6.82 23.85 -10.90
C VAL A 275 6.30 23.01 -12.06
N LEU A 276 5.30 23.49 -12.80
CA LEU A 276 4.73 22.77 -13.94
C LEU A 276 5.78 22.55 -15.05
N ALA A 277 6.61 23.55 -15.32
CA ALA A 277 7.71 23.45 -16.30
C ALA A 277 8.76 22.41 -15.87
N ALA A 278 9.16 22.42 -14.59
CA ALA A 278 10.13 21.47 -14.05
C ALA A 278 9.65 20.01 -14.17
N TRP A 279 8.37 19.74 -13.91
CA TRP A 279 7.77 18.38 -14.05
C TRP A 279 7.67 17.90 -15.50
N LYS A 280 7.64 18.81 -16.49
CA LYS A 280 7.62 18.50 -17.93
C LYS A 280 9.02 18.42 -18.54
N SER A 281 10.05 18.78 -17.80
CA SER A 281 11.44 18.81 -18.28
C SER A 281 12.03 17.42 -18.49
N PRO A 282 13.10 17.25 -19.27
CA PRO A 282 13.86 16.00 -19.37
C PRO A 282 14.40 15.51 -18.00
N ALA A 283 14.59 16.44 -17.06
CA ALA A 283 15.04 16.17 -15.70
C ALA A 283 13.89 15.83 -14.70
N ALA A 284 12.67 15.60 -15.19
CA ALA A 284 11.49 15.39 -14.34
C ALA A 284 11.68 14.33 -13.25
N VAL A 285 12.43 13.23 -13.52
CA VAL A 285 12.72 12.18 -12.54
C VAL A 285 13.51 12.74 -11.35
N TRP A 286 14.49 13.56 -11.60
CA TRP A 286 15.31 14.18 -10.56
C TRP A 286 14.50 15.21 -9.76
N VAL A 287 13.59 15.93 -10.41
CA VAL A 287 12.65 16.86 -9.76
C VAL A 287 11.69 16.11 -8.86
N GLN A 288 11.17 14.96 -9.29
CA GLN A 288 10.30 14.08 -8.48
C GLN A 288 11.06 13.55 -7.26
N LEU A 289 12.28 13.05 -7.46
CA LEU A 289 13.14 12.57 -6.36
C LEU A 289 13.45 13.70 -5.36
N ALA A 290 13.80 14.88 -5.85
CA ALA A 290 14.04 16.05 -5.02
C ALA A 290 12.78 16.45 -4.24
N ALA A 291 11.60 16.39 -4.85
CA ALA A 291 10.32 16.66 -4.17
C ALA A 291 10.03 15.61 -3.08
N VAL A 292 10.32 14.33 -3.32
CA VAL A 292 10.19 13.29 -2.29
C VAL A 292 11.11 13.55 -1.11
N VAL A 293 12.39 13.82 -1.37
CA VAL A 293 13.40 14.09 -0.32
C VAL A 293 13.06 15.37 0.44
N LEU A 294 12.73 16.45 -0.27
CA LEU A 294 12.38 17.75 0.34
C LEU A 294 11.10 17.63 1.17
N GLY A 295 10.05 17.03 0.63
CA GLY A 295 8.78 16.85 1.32
C GLY A 295 8.94 15.99 2.57
N PHE A 296 9.69 14.89 2.51
CA PHE A 296 10.02 14.08 3.68
C PHE A 296 10.85 14.85 4.69
N GLY A 297 11.86 15.63 4.24
CA GLY A 297 12.66 16.48 5.10
C GLY A 297 11.84 17.54 5.84
N LEU A 298 10.86 18.17 5.19
CA LEU A 298 9.93 19.11 5.81
C LEU A 298 9.08 18.44 6.90
N ILE A 299 8.59 17.21 6.65
CA ILE A 299 7.83 16.44 7.63
C ILE A 299 8.68 16.10 8.85
N VAL A 300 9.93 15.68 8.65
CA VAL A 300 10.88 15.41 9.73
C VAL A 300 11.17 16.70 10.52
N LEU A 301 11.34 17.83 9.83
CA LEU A 301 11.58 19.13 10.47
C LEU A 301 10.43 19.54 11.40
N VAL A 302 9.18 19.25 11.02
CA VAL A 302 8.00 19.48 11.88
C VAL A 302 8.09 18.68 13.18
N ALA A 303 8.66 17.48 13.15
CA ALA A 303 8.80 16.61 14.31
C ALA A 303 9.92 17.02 15.25
N LEU A 304 10.89 17.81 14.77
CA LEU A 304 12.02 18.24 15.61
C LEU A 304 11.57 19.25 16.67
N PRO A 305 12.08 19.14 17.91
CA PRO A 305 11.87 20.17 18.94
C PRO A 305 12.58 21.46 18.53
N LEU A 306 11.99 22.60 18.90
CA LEU A 306 12.64 23.89 18.68
C LEU A 306 13.94 23.97 19.47
N PRO A 307 15.05 24.44 18.87
CA PRO A 307 16.32 24.59 19.58
C PRO A 307 16.17 25.46 20.83
N GLY A 308 16.68 24.98 21.97
CA GLY A 308 16.72 25.75 23.22
C GLY A 308 15.39 25.88 23.97
N THR A 309 14.26 25.44 23.44
CA THR A 309 12.95 25.55 24.10
C THR A 309 12.15 24.25 24.06
N ARG A 310 11.70 23.76 25.22
CA ARG A 310 10.76 22.64 25.29
C ARG A 310 9.34 23.21 25.26
N THR A 311 8.66 22.98 24.13
CA THR A 311 7.25 23.33 23.95
C THR A 311 6.37 22.07 23.97
N ARG A 312 5.10 22.19 24.35
CA ARG A 312 4.16 21.06 24.30
C ARG A 312 3.98 20.51 22.88
N PRO A 313 3.79 21.34 21.84
CA PRO A 313 3.71 20.86 20.46
C PRO A 313 4.97 20.11 20.01
N GLY A 314 6.16 20.67 20.34
CA GLY A 314 7.43 20.05 19.99
C GLY A 314 7.65 18.69 20.66
N VAL A 315 7.35 18.58 21.97
CA VAL A 315 7.44 17.31 22.70
C VAL A 315 6.41 16.32 22.18
N TYR A 316 5.18 16.76 21.89
CA TYR A 316 4.14 15.88 21.37
C TYR A 316 4.54 15.27 20.02
N LEU A 317 4.96 16.10 19.07
CA LEU A 317 5.32 15.64 17.73
C LEU A 317 6.62 14.83 17.71
N SER A 318 7.62 15.21 18.51
CA SER A 318 8.84 14.41 18.61
C SER A 318 8.56 13.03 19.21
N SER A 319 7.77 12.97 20.28
CA SER A 319 7.35 11.69 20.85
C SER A 319 6.45 10.88 19.90
N ALA A 320 5.61 11.55 19.11
CA ALA A 320 4.72 10.88 18.19
C ALA A 320 5.46 10.26 17.00
N LEU A 321 6.44 10.96 16.42
CA LEU A 321 7.10 10.57 15.17
C LEU A 321 8.50 9.98 15.38
N ILE A 322 9.24 10.46 16.39
CA ILE A 322 10.64 10.06 16.62
C ILE A 322 10.74 8.83 17.55
N ASP A 323 9.92 8.78 18.63
CA ASP A 323 10.00 7.66 19.58
C ASP A 323 9.71 6.30 18.94
N PRO A 324 8.71 6.14 18.03
CA PRO A 324 8.49 4.88 17.33
C PRO A 324 9.70 4.43 16.49
N LEU A 325 10.38 5.39 15.85
CA LEU A 325 11.62 5.13 15.09
C LEU A 325 12.76 4.77 16.03
N ARG A 326 12.95 5.55 17.10
CA ARG A 326 13.99 5.28 18.10
C ARG A 326 13.81 3.91 18.74
N ASP A 327 12.56 3.50 19.06
CA ASP A 327 12.24 2.18 19.57
C ASP A 327 12.63 1.09 18.55
N PHE A 328 12.26 1.24 17.29
CA PHE A 328 12.61 0.31 16.23
C PHE A 328 14.14 0.18 16.07
N PHE A 329 14.86 1.30 15.94
CA PHE A 329 16.32 1.29 15.80
C PHE A 329 17.04 0.78 17.04
N SER A 330 16.49 0.99 18.23
CA SER A 330 17.07 0.46 19.47
C SER A 330 16.94 -1.05 19.61
N ARG A 331 15.82 -1.62 19.12
CA ARG A 331 15.57 -3.07 19.12
C ARG A 331 16.37 -3.80 18.03
N HIS A 332 16.60 -3.16 16.89
CA HIS A 332 17.23 -3.75 15.72
C HIS A 332 18.56 -3.07 15.34
N ARG A 333 19.38 -2.71 16.34
CA ARG A 333 20.60 -1.88 16.16
C ARG A 333 21.49 -2.30 14.99
N SER A 334 21.76 -3.62 14.86
CA SER A 334 22.65 -4.16 13.83
C SER A 334 21.95 -4.49 12.51
N THR A 335 20.63 -4.67 12.54
CA THR A 335 19.84 -5.19 11.42
C THR A 335 18.82 -4.19 10.86
N ALA A 336 18.59 -3.04 11.52
CA ALA A 336 17.56 -2.07 11.14
C ALA A 336 17.66 -1.63 9.66
N GLY A 337 18.86 -1.31 9.18
CA GLY A 337 19.07 -0.92 7.77
C GLY A 337 18.74 -2.06 6.80
N LEU A 338 19.12 -3.29 7.12
CA LEU A 338 18.83 -4.47 6.32
C LEU A 338 17.31 -4.75 6.25
N ILE A 339 16.63 -4.64 7.39
CA ILE A 339 15.17 -4.79 7.50
C ILE A 339 14.44 -3.74 6.66
N LEU A 340 14.81 -2.46 6.79
CA LEU A 340 14.21 -1.38 6.01
C LEU A 340 14.48 -1.53 4.52
N ALA A 341 15.70 -1.92 4.12
CA ALA A 341 16.02 -2.22 2.73
C ALA A 341 15.18 -3.38 2.18
N LEU A 342 14.99 -4.45 2.97
CA LEU A 342 14.13 -5.56 2.61
C LEU A 342 12.68 -5.10 2.40
N ILE A 343 12.11 -4.33 3.33
CA ILE A 343 10.75 -3.79 3.21
C ILE A 343 10.60 -2.95 1.93
N CYS A 344 11.59 -2.09 1.61
CA CYS A 344 11.57 -1.25 0.42
C CYS A 344 11.63 -2.04 -0.89
N LEU A 345 12.43 -3.11 -0.94
CA LEU A 345 12.77 -3.78 -2.19
C LEU A 345 11.99 -5.07 -2.43
N TYR A 346 11.39 -5.65 -1.39
CA TYR A 346 10.75 -6.97 -1.46
C TYR A 346 9.67 -7.09 -2.54
N ARG A 347 8.83 -6.06 -2.70
CA ARG A 347 7.75 -6.04 -3.70
C ARG A 347 8.02 -5.08 -4.86
N LEU A 348 9.25 -4.60 -4.99
CA LEU A 348 9.61 -3.69 -6.07
C LEU A 348 9.35 -4.27 -7.46
N PRO A 349 9.63 -5.57 -7.73
CA PRO A 349 9.30 -6.21 -9.00
C PRO A 349 7.82 -6.11 -9.38
N ASP A 350 6.91 -6.20 -8.42
CA ASP A 350 5.46 -6.14 -8.67
C ASP A 350 5.00 -4.72 -9.05
N PHE A 351 5.57 -3.70 -8.42
CA PHE A 351 5.22 -2.30 -8.73
C PHE A 351 5.67 -1.88 -10.13
N VAL A 352 6.77 -2.43 -10.60
CA VAL A 352 7.30 -2.14 -11.94
C VAL A 352 6.34 -2.62 -13.03
N LEU A 353 5.51 -3.65 -12.76
CA LEU A 353 4.56 -4.23 -13.70
C LEU A 353 3.33 -3.35 -14.06
N THR A 354 3.36 -2.05 -13.80
CA THR A 354 2.27 -1.14 -14.21
C THR A 354 2.03 -1.11 -15.72
N ILE A 355 3.05 -1.49 -16.51
CA ILE A 355 3.00 -1.52 -17.99
C ILE A 355 2.37 -2.81 -18.57
N VAL A 356 1.93 -3.74 -17.74
CA VAL A 356 1.44 -5.05 -18.19
C VAL A 356 0.15 -4.95 -19.03
N ASN A 357 -0.73 -3.97 -18.77
CA ASN A 357 -1.92 -3.75 -19.62
C ASN A 357 -1.58 -3.31 -21.04
N PRO A 358 -0.74 -2.26 -21.27
CA PRO A 358 -0.22 -1.97 -22.59
C PRO A 358 0.43 -3.19 -23.27
N PHE A 359 1.23 -3.98 -22.54
CA PHE A 359 1.87 -5.18 -23.06
C PHE A 359 0.87 -6.19 -23.63
N TYR A 360 -0.25 -6.48 -22.95
CA TYR A 360 -1.26 -7.40 -23.46
C TYR A 360 -1.96 -6.86 -24.72
N LEU A 361 -2.26 -5.54 -24.74
CA LEU A 361 -2.85 -4.90 -25.90
C LEU A 361 -1.90 -4.90 -27.11
N ASP A 362 -0.61 -4.69 -26.86
CA ASP A 362 0.41 -4.69 -27.90
C ASP A 362 0.69 -6.11 -28.44
N LEU A 363 0.46 -7.16 -27.62
CA LEU A 363 0.45 -8.55 -28.06
C LEU A 363 -0.78 -8.92 -28.89
N GLY A 364 -1.81 -8.05 -28.96
CA GLY A 364 -3.03 -8.26 -29.73
C GLY A 364 -4.21 -8.82 -28.95
N TYR A 365 -4.10 -8.98 -27.63
CA TYR A 365 -5.27 -9.37 -26.83
C TYR A 365 -6.30 -8.25 -26.77
N SER A 366 -7.57 -8.61 -26.87
CA SER A 366 -8.70 -7.69 -26.77
C SER A 366 -8.91 -7.22 -25.32
N LEU A 367 -9.57 -6.06 -25.16
CA LEU A 367 -9.94 -5.54 -23.84
C LEU A 367 -10.84 -6.52 -23.05
N THR A 368 -11.68 -7.29 -23.76
CA THR A 368 -12.56 -8.29 -23.16
C THR A 368 -11.75 -9.45 -22.61
N GLU A 369 -10.84 -10.04 -23.39
CA GLU A 369 -9.96 -11.12 -22.95
C GLU A 369 -9.12 -10.70 -21.75
N ILE A 370 -8.54 -9.51 -21.79
CA ILE A 370 -7.77 -8.96 -20.66
C ILE A 370 -8.65 -8.78 -19.43
N ALA A 371 -9.89 -8.31 -19.61
CA ALA A 371 -10.81 -8.10 -18.49
C ALA A 371 -11.24 -9.44 -17.86
N GLU A 372 -11.58 -10.45 -18.65
CA GLU A 372 -11.96 -11.78 -18.17
C GLU A 372 -10.81 -12.45 -17.42
N VAL A 373 -9.62 -12.50 -18.04
CA VAL A 373 -8.49 -13.21 -17.44
C VAL A 373 -7.94 -12.45 -16.24
N ARG A 374 -7.75 -11.14 -16.35
CA ARG A 374 -7.09 -10.37 -15.30
C ARG A 374 -8.02 -9.97 -14.14
N LYS A 375 -9.24 -9.48 -14.47
CA LYS A 375 -10.15 -8.94 -13.44
C LYS A 375 -10.99 -10.01 -12.76
N ILE A 376 -11.27 -11.12 -13.43
CA ILE A 376 -12.03 -12.21 -12.83
C ILE A 376 -11.09 -13.31 -12.36
N PHE A 377 -10.47 -14.04 -13.28
CA PHE A 377 -9.60 -15.16 -12.94
C PHE A 377 -8.39 -14.74 -12.09
N GLY A 378 -7.72 -13.62 -12.45
CA GLY A 378 -6.57 -13.10 -11.72
C GLY A 378 -6.87 -12.78 -10.25
N VAL A 379 -8.09 -12.30 -9.93
CA VAL A 379 -8.49 -12.04 -8.54
C VAL A 379 -8.58 -13.36 -7.76
N PHE A 380 -9.20 -14.41 -8.32
CA PHE A 380 -9.26 -15.72 -7.66
C PHE A 380 -7.87 -16.31 -7.45
N MET A 381 -6.97 -16.18 -8.44
CA MET A 381 -5.59 -16.65 -8.32
C MET A 381 -4.80 -15.86 -7.27
N THR A 382 -5.02 -14.55 -7.17
CA THR A 382 -4.45 -13.75 -6.08
C THR A 382 -4.95 -14.23 -4.71
N MET A 383 -6.26 -14.48 -4.57
CA MET A 383 -6.85 -14.99 -3.32
C MET A 383 -6.27 -16.36 -2.95
N PHE A 384 -6.06 -17.23 -3.94
CA PHE A 384 -5.38 -18.51 -3.74
C PHE A 384 -3.92 -18.31 -3.27
N GLY A 385 -3.16 -17.43 -3.93
CA GLY A 385 -1.79 -17.10 -3.52
C GLY A 385 -1.70 -16.54 -2.10
N VAL A 386 -2.61 -15.64 -1.73
CA VAL A 386 -2.75 -15.09 -0.37
C VAL A 386 -2.99 -16.20 0.66
N PHE A 387 -3.89 -17.13 0.35
CA PHE A 387 -4.18 -18.26 1.21
C PHE A 387 -2.96 -19.16 1.40
N VAL A 388 -2.31 -19.55 0.30
CA VAL A 388 -1.08 -20.38 0.34
C VAL A 388 0.03 -19.68 1.12
N GLY A 389 0.20 -18.36 0.95
CA GLY A 389 1.15 -17.54 1.72
C GLY A 389 0.87 -17.57 3.22
N GLY A 390 -0.40 -17.45 3.63
CA GLY A 390 -0.79 -17.54 5.04
C GLY A 390 -0.50 -18.92 5.65
N VAL A 391 -0.80 -20.00 4.89
CA VAL A 391 -0.48 -21.38 5.30
C VAL A 391 1.04 -21.59 5.39
N ALA A 392 1.81 -21.05 4.43
CA ALA A 392 3.26 -21.15 4.42
C ALA A 392 3.90 -20.48 5.65
N VAL A 393 3.44 -19.26 6.00
CA VAL A 393 3.87 -18.56 7.22
C VAL A 393 3.58 -19.39 8.47
N ALA A 394 2.38 -19.99 8.57
CA ALA A 394 1.99 -20.79 9.71
C ALA A 394 2.77 -22.11 9.81
N ARG A 395 3.15 -22.71 8.68
CA ARG A 395 3.79 -24.03 8.61
C ARG A 395 5.33 -23.97 8.68
N TYR A 396 5.93 -23.08 7.87
CA TYR A 396 7.39 -23.01 7.70
C TYR A 396 8.02 -21.90 8.54
N GLY A 397 7.20 -21.06 9.17
CA GLY A 397 7.64 -19.85 9.84
C GLY A 397 7.77 -18.66 8.88
N LEU A 398 7.79 -17.47 9.47
CA LEU A 398 7.69 -16.20 8.76
C LEU A 398 8.84 -15.95 7.77
N LEU A 399 10.08 -16.09 8.24
CA LEU A 399 11.26 -15.76 7.43
C LEU A 399 11.48 -16.73 6.27
N ARG A 400 11.26 -18.03 6.48
CA ARG A 400 11.38 -19.03 5.42
C ARG A 400 10.30 -18.82 4.35
N ALA A 401 9.07 -18.50 4.77
CA ALA A 401 8.00 -18.15 3.84
C ALA A 401 8.34 -16.87 3.05
N MET A 402 8.98 -15.87 3.68
CA MET A 402 9.45 -14.68 2.98
C MET A 402 10.52 -14.99 1.93
N VAL A 403 11.47 -15.86 2.22
CA VAL A 403 12.47 -16.28 1.21
C VAL A 403 11.77 -16.92 0.00
N ILE A 404 10.82 -17.82 0.23
CA ILE A 404 10.02 -18.42 -0.87
C ILE A 404 9.31 -17.34 -1.68
N GLY A 405 8.67 -16.38 -1.01
CA GLY A 405 7.96 -15.25 -1.66
C GLY A 405 8.90 -14.32 -2.44
N ALA A 406 10.14 -14.13 -1.97
CA ALA A 406 11.14 -13.34 -2.66
C ALA A 406 11.55 -13.94 -4.03
N PHE A 407 11.52 -15.28 -4.17
CA PHE A 407 11.71 -15.94 -5.46
C PHE A 407 10.49 -15.88 -6.36
N ALA A 408 9.29 -15.95 -5.76
CA ALA A 408 8.04 -16.07 -6.53
C ALA A 408 7.82 -14.88 -7.47
N GLY A 409 8.05 -13.64 -7.02
CA GLY A 409 7.88 -12.43 -7.83
C GLY A 409 8.81 -12.36 -9.05
N PRO A 410 10.14 -12.42 -8.90
CA PRO A 410 11.07 -12.41 -10.02
C PRO A 410 10.83 -13.53 -11.03
N VAL A 411 10.51 -14.74 -10.55
CA VAL A 411 10.23 -15.88 -11.43
C VAL A 411 8.94 -15.64 -12.22
N SER A 412 7.89 -15.10 -11.59
CA SER A 412 6.64 -14.79 -12.30
C SER A 412 6.84 -13.72 -13.38
N ASN A 413 7.73 -12.75 -13.15
CA ASN A 413 8.03 -11.72 -14.16
C ASN A 413 8.68 -12.29 -15.42
N LEU A 414 9.44 -13.38 -15.30
CA LEU A 414 10.02 -14.08 -16.46
C LEU A 414 8.94 -14.78 -17.31
N LEU A 415 7.78 -15.11 -16.73
CA LEU A 415 6.65 -15.67 -17.49
C LEU A 415 6.08 -14.68 -18.50
N PHE A 416 6.21 -13.38 -18.27
CA PHE A 416 5.80 -12.39 -19.27
C PHE A 416 6.75 -12.36 -20.47
N ILE A 417 8.05 -12.66 -20.28
CA ILE A 417 8.99 -12.88 -21.40
C ILE A 417 8.55 -14.11 -22.19
N TRP A 418 8.23 -15.22 -21.50
CA TRP A 418 7.71 -16.41 -22.16
C TRP A 418 6.40 -16.13 -22.91
N LEU A 419 5.47 -15.37 -22.31
CA LEU A 419 4.22 -14.96 -22.95
C LEU A 419 4.46 -14.12 -24.21
N ALA A 420 5.49 -13.26 -24.22
CA ALA A 420 5.85 -12.42 -25.38
C ALA A 420 6.23 -13.26 -26.63
N PHE A 421 6.65 -14.52 -26.44
CA PHE A 421 6.98 -15.45 -27.52
C PHE A 421 5.82 -16.39 -27.93
N GLN A 422 4.72 -16.36 -27.17
CA GLN A 422 3.57 -17.18 -27.55
C GLN A 422 2.76 -16.47 -28.65
N ASP A 423 2.20 -17.26 -29.58
CA ASP A 423 1.16 -16.76 -30.45
C ASP A 423 -0.05 -16.33 -29.60
N HIS A 424 -1.03 -15.64 -30.20
CA HIS A 424 -2.26 -15.24 -29.50
C HIS A 424 -2.97 -16.43 -28.86
N SER A 425 -2.55 -16.81 -27.67
CA SER A 425 -3.04 -17.97 -26.92
C SER A 425 -3.66 -17.54 -25.58
N LEU A 426 -4.97 -17.69 -25.45
CA LEU A 426 -5.66 -17.44 -24.18
C LEU A 426 -5.14 -18.33 -23.05
N LEU A 427 -4.78 -19.59 -23.35
CA LEU A 427 -4.22 -20.49 -22.34
C LEU A 427 -2.89 -19.97 -21.78
N ALA A 428 -2.02 -19.43 -22.64
CA ALA A 428 -0.76 -18.83 -22.21
C ALA A 428 -1.01 -17.56 -21.37
N LEU A 429 -2.01 -16.77 -21.74
CA LEU A 429 -2.42 -15.58 -20.96
C LEU A 429 -2.95 -15.98 -19.58
N PHE A 430 -3.82 -17.01 -19.50
CA PHE A 430 -4.30 -17.58 -18.24
C PHE A 430 -3.15 -18.09 -17.37
N ALA A 431 -2.19 -18.80 -17.94
CA ALA A 431 -1.04 -19.32 -17.21
C ALA A 431 -0.15 -18.19 -16.66
N ALA A 432 0.23 -17.22 -17.49
CA ALA A 432 1.09 -16.11 -17.07
C ALA A 432 0.42 -15.26 -15.98
N ILE A 433 -0.82 -14.83 -16.21
CA ILE A 433 -1.56 -14.00 -15.25
C ILE A 433 -1.86 -14.79 -13.97
N GLY A 434 -2.24 -16.07 -14.09
CA GLY A 434 -2.55 -16.91 -12.94
C GLY A 434 -1.36 -17.10 -12.02
N LEU A 435 -0.22 -17.49 -12.55
CA LEU A 435 1.00 -17.72 -11.77
C LEU A 435 1.54 -16.41 -11.17
N ASP A 436 1.51 -15.31 -11.92
CA ASP A 436 1.91 -13.98 -11.41
C ASP A 436 1.02 -13.55 -10.23
N ASN A 437 -0.29 -13.68 -10.35
CA ASN A 437 -1.22 -13.31 -9.27
C ASN A 437 -1.06 -14.21 -8.03
N VAL A 438 -0.78 -15.51 -8.20
CA VAL A 438 -0.46 -16.41 -7.07
C VAL A 438 0.83 -15.96 -6.39
N ALA A 439 1.88 -15.69 -7.16
CA ALA A 439 3.17 -15.22 -6.64
C ALA A 439 3.02 -13.89 -5.88
N GLY A 440 2.33 -12.91 -6.47
CA GLY A 440 2.07 -11.61 -5.87
C GLY A 440 1.23 -11.69 -4.60
N GLY A 441 0.19 -12.53 -4.57
CA GLY A 441 -0.65 -12.77 -3.38
C GLY A 441 0.13 -13.42 -2.24
N PHE A 442 0.95 -14.42 -2.57
CA PHE A 442 1.84 -15.10 -1.63
C PHE A 442 2.84 -14.12 -1.01
N ALA A 443 3.60 -13.41 -1.84
CA ALA A 443 4.60 -12.45 -1.41
C ALA A 443 4.00 -11.31 -0.56
N ALA A 444 2.84 -10.79 -0.96
CA ALA A 444 2.12 -9.76 -0.19
C ALA A 444 1.79 -10.22 1.23
N THR A 445 1.29 -11.45 1.38
CA THR A 445 0.92 -11.99 2.68
C THR A 445 2.14 -12.16 3.58
N CYS A 446 3.26 -12.65 3.04
CA CYS A 446 4.51 -12.79 3.78
C CYS A 446 5.04 -11.42 4.25
N LEU A 447 5.07 -10.41 3.37
CA LEU A 447 5.53 -9.07 3.73
C LEU A 447 4.64 -8.41 4.79
N ILE A 448 3.31 -8.51 4.67
CA ILE A 448 2.36 -7.97 5.65
C ILE A 448 2.60 -8.63 7.02
N ALA A 449 2.77 -9.95 7.06
CA ALA A 449 3.07 -10.68 8.29
C ALA A 449 4.42 -10.25 8.89
N TYR A 450 5.44 -10.05 8.05
CA TYR A 450 6.76 -9.59 8.49
C TYR A 450 6.72 -8.18 9.07
N MET A 451 6.14 -7.21 8.35
CA MET A 451 5.98 -5.86 8.88
C MET A 451 5.21 -5.84 10.21
N SER A 452 4.24 -6.74 10.36
CA SER A 452 3.47 -6.89 11.60
C SER A 452 4.33 -7.39 12.77
N SER A 453 5.24 -8.33 12.52
CA SER A 453 6.13 -8.89 13.56
C SER A 453 7.17 -7.88 14.08
N LEU A 454 7.50 -6.87 13.29
CA LEU A 454 8.49 -5.83 13.64
C LEU A 454 7.93 -4.74 14.56
N THR A 455 6.61 -4.67 14.73
CA THR A 455 5.98 -3.62 15.55
C THR A 455 6.10 -3.91 17.04
N SER A 456 6.11 -2.85 17.87
CA SER A 456 6.12 -2.95 19.33
C SER A 456 4.80 -2.48 19.94
N ALA A 457 4.46 -3.05 21.09
CA ALA A 457 3.29 -2.66 21.86
C ALA A 457 3.38 -1.16 22.26
N GLY A 458 2.35 -0.38 21.95
CA GLY A 458 2.29 1.06 22.18
C GLY A 458 2.65 1.92 20.96
N PHE A 459 3.29 1.35 19.94
CA PHE A 459 3.60 2.00 18.66
C PHE A 459 3.09 1.20 17.45
N THR A 460 2.21 0.24 17.66
CA THR A 460 1.78 -0.73 16.66
C THR A 460 1.25 -0.05 15.40
N ALA A 461 0.29 0.88 15.55
CA ALA A 461 -0.30 1.58 14.42
C ALA A 461 0.72 2.47 13.71
N THR A 462 1.53 3.20 14.47
CA THR A 462 2.53 4.13 13.94
C THR A 462 3.62 3.41 13.15
N GLN A 463 4.23 2.37 13.74
CA GLN A 463 5.30 1.62 13.08
C GLN A 463 4.79 0.88 11.85
N TYR A 464 3.63 0.22 11.94
CA TYR A 464 3.05 -0.47 10.79
C TYR A 464 2.67 0.50 9.66
N ALA A 465 2.04 1.65 9.98
CA ALA A 465 1.72 2.68 9.00
C ALA A 465 2.98 3.22 8.32
N LEU A 466 4.07 3.41 9.07
CA LEU A 466 5.36 3.85 8.53
C LEU A 466 5.93 2.79 7.57
N PHE A 467 6.00 1.52 7.96
CA PHE A 467 6.51 0.44 7.10
C PHE A 467 5.67 0.29 5.84
N SER A 468 4.33 0.34 5.96
CA SER A 468 3.43 0.23 4.82
C SER A 468 3.53 1.42 3.86
N SER A 469 3.85 2.62 4.34
CA SER A 469 4.16 3.77 3.48
C SER A 469 5.53 3.64 2.83
N LEU A 470 6.52 3.16 3.58
CA LEU A 470 7.90 3.01 3.12
C LEU A 470 8.03 2.00 1.96
N TYR A 471 7.35 0.85 2.02
CA TYR A 471 7.43 -0.13 0.92
C TYR A 471 6.80 0.38 -0.38
N ALA A 472 5.80 1.26 -0.29
CA ALA A 472 5.07 1.74 -1.47
C ALA A 472 5.84 2.81 -2.27
N VAL A 473 6.73 3.58 -1.59
CA VAL A 473 7.43 4.73 -2.19
C VAL A 473 8.38 4.34 -3.33
N PRO A 474 9.37 3.43 -3.14
CA PRO A 474 10.29 3.07 -4.21
C PRO A 474 9.59 2.48 -5.43
N GLY A 475 8.56 1.65 -5.18
CA GLY A 475 7.77 1.03 -6.24
C GLY A 475 7.08 2.05 -7.14
N ARG A 476 6.43 3.06 -6.56
CA ARG A 476 5.75 4.12 -7.33
C ARG A 476 6.72 4.96 -8.15
N LEU A 477 7.89 5.30 -7.59
CA LEU A 477 8.91 6.08 -8.30
C LEU A 477 9.43 5.34 -9.53
N ILE A 478 9.75 4.05 -9.38
CA ILE A 478 10.28 3.24 -10.49
C ILE A 478 9.17 2.91 -11.50
N ALA A 479 7.97 2.62 -11.04
CA ALA A 479 6.82 2.37 -11.90
C ALA A 479 6.54 3.52 -12.88
N SER A 480 6.77 4.75 -12.46
CA SER A 480 6.59 5.94 -13.33
C SER A 480 7.54 5.97 -14.54
N GLN A 481 8.62 5.19 -14.51
CA GLN A 481 9.62 5.12 -15.58
C GLN A 481 9.45 3.89 -16.51
N SER A 482 8.51 2.99 -16.20
CA SER A 482 8.36 1.71 -16.91
C SER A 482 8.20 1.89 -18.43
N GLY A 483 7.34 2.82 -18.87
CA GLY A 483 7.15 3.10 -20.30
C GLY A 483 8.42 3.58 -21.01
N ARG A 484 9.15 4.51 -20.35
CA ARG A 484 10.42 5.02 -20.92
C ARG A 484 11.49 3.94 -21.05
N ILE A 485 11.52 2.98 -20.13
CA ILE A 485 12.46 1.85 -20.17
C ILE A 485 12.14 0.96 -21.37
N VAL A 486 10.85 0.61 -21.58
CA VAL A 486 10.42 -0.21 -22.70
C VAL A 486 10.70 0.48 -24.03
N GLU A 487 10.26 1.74 -24.22
CA GLU A 487 10.48 2.49 -25.44
C GLU A 487 11.99 2.74 -25.71
N GLY A 488 12.75 3.07 -24.67
CA GLY A 488 14.20 3.27 -24.77
C GLY A 488 14.91 2.00 -25.21
N ALA A 489 14.57 0.84 -24.63
CA ALA A 489 15.14 -0.44 -25.00
C ALA A 489 14.72 -0.87 -26.42
N ALA A 490 13.46 -0.60 -26.82
CA ALA A 490 13.00 -0.87 -28.19
C ALA A 490 13.77 -0.06 -29.23
N ARG A 491 13.98 1.24 -28.99
CA ARG A 491 14.80 2.10 -29.89
C ARG A 491 16.27 1.67 -29.94
N LEU A 492 16.84 1.27 -28.79
CA LEU A 492 18.20 0.72 -28.76
C LEU A 492 18.31 -0.59 -29.55
N ALA A 493 17.26 -1.41 -29.55
CA ALA A 493 17.22 -2.63 -30.35
C ALA A 493 17.29 -2.37 -31.88
N GLU A 494 16.85 -1.20 -32.33
CA GLU A 494 16.97 -0.79 -33.75
C GLU A 494 18.37 -0.27 -34.10
N THR A 495 19.09 0.34 -33.15
CA THR A 495 20.39 0.97 -33.40
C THR A 495 21.58 0.01 -33.31
N GLY A 496 21.38 -1.20 -32.76
CA GLY A 496 22.43 -2.21 -32.61
C GLY A 496 22.82 -2.48 -31.13
N GLY A 497 23.77 -3.39 -30.93
CA GLY A 497 24.26 -3.77 -29.60
C GLY A 497 23.58 -5.03 -29.02
N VAL A 498 23.70 -5.25 -27.70
CA VAL A 498 23.19 -6.47 -27.05
C VAL A 498 21.66 -6.62 -27.20
N VAL A 499 20.93 -5.52 -27.21
CA VAL A 499 19.47 -5.51 -27.36
C VAL A 499 19.03 -5.87 -28.78
N SER A 500 19.88 -5.62 -29.81
CA SER A 500 19.56 -6.04 -31.17
C SER A 500 19.56 -7.57 -31.33
N GLY A 501 20.41 -8.29 -30.60
CA GLY A 501 20.34 -9.75 -30.55
C GLY A 501 19.01 -10.29 -30.01
N VAL A 502 18.41 -9.61 -29.01
CA VAL A 502 17.07 -9.94 -28.52
C VAL A 502 16.02 -9.67 -29.60
N LYS A 503 16.14 -8.54 -30.35
CA LYS A 503 15.26 -8.23 -31.49
C LYS A 503 15.32 -9.31 -32.55
N ASP A 504 16.52 -9.75 -32.93
CA ASP A 504 16.73 -10.76 -33.97
C ASP A 504 16.12 -12.11 -33.52
N PHE A 505 16.17 -12.41 -32.22
CA PHE A 505 15.51 -13.57 -31.65
C PHE A 505 13.98 -13.46 -31.77
N PHE A 506 13.37 -12.30 -31.49
CA PHE A 506 11.94 -12.06 -31.71
C PHE A 506 11.57 -12.16 -33.21
N ALA A 507 12.36 -11.58 -34.10
CA ALA A 507 12.12 -11.65 -35.53
C ALA A 507 12.13 -13.10 -36.06
N THR A 508 12.91 -13.98 -35.41
CA THR A 508 13.03 -15.38 -35.81
C THR A 508 11.90 -16.25 -35.23
N TYR A 509 11.59 -16.09 -33.92
CA TYR A 509 10.72 -17.03 -33.18
C TYR A 509 9.28 -16.51 -32.93
N ALA A 510 9.04 -15.20 -33.06
CA ALA A 510 7.72 -14.59 -32.87
C ALA A 510 7.48 -13.43 -33.85
N PRO A 511 7.62 -13.65 -35.21
CA PRO A 511 7.60 -12.57 -36.18
C PRO A 511 6.27 -11.83 -36.30
N GLY A 512 5.15 -12.47 -35.88
CA GLY A 512 3.80 -11.87 -35.91
C GLY A 512 3.43 -11.10 -34.64
N ASN A 513 4.16 -11.29 -33.56
CA ASN A 513 3.84 -10.67 -32.28
C ASN A 513 4.12 -9.17 -32.31
N PHE A 514 3.32 -8.38 -31.61
CA PHE A 514 3.38 -6.93 -31.54
C PHE A 514 3.07 -6.18 -32.87
N ALA A 515 2.63 -6.87 -33.93
CA ALA A 515 2.32 -6.22 -35.20
C ALA A 515 1.23 -5.14 -35.09
N VAL A 516 0.25 -5.34 -34.22
CA VAL A 516 -0.85 -4.37 -33.96
C VAL A 516 -0.39 -3.08 -33.26
N ALA A 517 0.81 -3.08 -32.71
CA ALA A 517 1.35 -1.94 -31.96
C ALA A 517 2.23 -1.01 -32.80
N VAL A 518 2.56 -1.36 -34.05
CA VAL A 518 3.47 -0.61 -34.91
C VAL A 518 3.02 0.85 -35.09
N GLU A 519 1.75 1.05 -35.40
CA GLU A 519 1.21 2.40 -35.64
C GLU A 519 1.28 3.30 -34.38
N ARG A 520 1.20 2.69 -33.20
CA ARG A 520 1.23 3.42 -31.92
C ARG A 520 2.64 3.67 -31.40
N SER A 521 3.53 2.69 -31.59
CA SER A 521 4.88 2.72 -31.01
C SER A 521 5.92 3.39 -31.91
N GLY A 522 5.69 3.37 -33.25
CA GLY A 522 6.62 3.89 -34.23
C GLY A 522 7.94 3.11 -34.35
N VAL A 523 8.01 1.89 -33.77
CA VAL A 523 9.15 0.97 -33.83
C VAL A 523 8.73 -0.37 -34.44
N ALA A 524 9.71 -1.14 -34.97
CA ALA A 524 9.44 -2.45 -35.53
C ALA A 524 8.88 -3.43 -34.47
N PRO A 525 7.97 -4.37 -34.84
CA PRO A 525 7.36 -5.32 -33.90
C PRO A 525 8.36 -6.08 -33.04
N ALA A 526 9.39 -6.65 -33.68
CA ALA A 526 10.45 -7.37 -32.99
C ALA A 526 11.28 -6.47 -32.05
N ALA A 527 11.46 -5.18 -32.38
CA ALA A 527 12.13 -4.23 -31.51
C ALA A 527 11.27 -3.90 -30.25
N LEU A 528 9.96 -3.77 -30.42
CA LEU A 528 9.04 -3.58 -29.30
C LEU A 528 9.02 -4.81 -28.39
N GLY A 529 8.98 -6.02 -28.96
CA GLY A 529 9.10 -7.29 -28.22
C GLY A 529 10.41 -7.36 -27.41
N ALA A 530 11.53 -6.95 -28.01
CA ALA A 530 12.81 -6.85 -27.31
C ALA A 530 12.75 -5.81 -26.17
N GLY A 531 12.08 -4.68 -26.36
CA GLY A 531 11.87 -3.66 -25.32
C GLY A 531 11.13 -4.22 -24.11
N TYR A 532 10.04 -4.95 -24.32
CA TYR A 532 9.30 -5.61 -23.25
C TYR A 532 10.11 -6.72 -22.57
N ALA A 533 10.82 -7.56 -23.33
CA ALA A 533 11.65 -8.62 -22.77
C ALA A 533 12.78 -8.06 -21.88
N VAL A 534 13.45 -7.01 -22.31
CA VAL A 534 14.48 -6.30 -21.53
C VAL A 534 13.86 -5.72 -20.24
N PHE A 535 12.67 -5.14 -20.34
CA PHE A 535 11.96 -4.59 -19.18
C PHE A 535 11.59 -5.66 -18.16
N PHE A 536 11.02 -6.80 -18.58
CA PHE A 536 10.68 -7.90 -17.68
C PHE A 536 11.93 -8.57 -17.08
N ALA A 537 13.02 -8.71 -17.85
CA ALA A 537 14.30 -9.18 -17.35
C ALA A 537 14.87 -8.20 -16.28
N TYR A 538 14.79 -6.90 -16.52
CA TYR A 538 15.15 -5.86 -15.56
C TYR A 538 14.33 -5.95 -14.27
N SER A 539 13.00 -6.13 -14.38
CA SER A 539 12.13 -6.26 -13.20
C SER A 539 12.46 -7.53 -12.39
N ALA A 540 12.75 -8.64 -13.07
CA ALA A 540 13.21 -9.87 -12.41
C ALA A 540 14.57 -9.68 -11.73
N LEU A 541 15.52 -8.97 -12.37
CA LEU A 541 16.84 -8.68 -11.81
C LEU A 541 16.77 -7.84 -10.52
N ILE A 542 15.88 -6.84 -10.48
CA ILE A 542 15.61 -6.08 -9.25
C ILE A 542 15.20 -7.02 -8.10
N GLY A 543 14.42 -8.05 -8.40
CA GLY A 543 13.99 -9.02 -7.39
C GLY A 543 15.13 -9.87 -6.80
N VAL A 544 16.26 -10.01 -7.50
CA VAL A 544 17.44 -10.73 -6.96
C VAL A 544 17.96 -10.04 -5.71
N PHE A 545 17.90 -8.70 -5.63
CA PHE A 545 18.27 -7.98 -4.41
C PHE A 545 17.35 -8.33 -3.23
N ALA A 546 16.03 -8.47 -3.47
CA ALA A 546 15.09 -8.88 -2.43
C ALA A 546 15.38 -10.32 -1.94
N ILE A 547 15.76 -11.22 -2.84
CA ILE A 547 16.18 -12.58 -2.49
C ILE A 547 17.42 -12.54 -1.59
N GLY A 548 18.47 -11.83 -2.00
CA GLY A 548 19.70 -11.68 -1.22
C GLY A 548 19.44 -11.09 0.18
N LEU A 549 18.62 -10.04 0.26
CA LEU A 549 18.24 -9.41 1.52
C LEU A 549 17.42 -10.35 2.42
N SER A 550 16.50 -11.15 1.84
CA SER A 550 15.71 -12.12 2.59
C SER A 550 16.58 -13.19 3.22
N PHE A 551 17.57 -13.70 2.49
CA PHE A 551 18.57 -14.64 3.03
C PHE A 551 19.44 -13.99 4.11
N ALA A 552 19.88 -12.75 3.88
CA ALA A 552 20.72 -12.03 4.85
C ALA A 552 19.98 -11.80 6.18
N VAL A 553 18.67 -11.46 6.12
CA VAL A 553 17.84 -11.33 7.33
C VAL A 553 17.68 -12.69 8.01
N LEU A 554 17.32 -13.74 7.26
CA LEU A 554 17.15 -15.09 7.80
C LEU A 554 18.41 -15.57 8.54
N HIS A 555 19.57 -15.47 7.91
CA HIS A 555 20.85 -15.93 8.50
C HIS A 555 21.23 -15.13 9.76
N ARG A 556 20.96 -13.83 9.80
CA ARG A 556 21.26 -13.01 10.99
C ARG A 556 20.36 -13.36 12.16
N GLU A 557 19.05 -13.52 11.93
CA GLU A 557 18.13 -13.90 13.01
C GLU A 557 18.45 -15.33 13.53
N GLU A 558 18.79 -16.28 12.65
CA GLU A 558 19.23 -17.62 13.08
C GLU A 558 20.51 -17.58 13.93
N ARG A 559 21.47 -16.71 13.62
CA ARG A 559 22.67 -16.51 14.43
C ARG A 559 22.37 -15.89 15.80
N GLU A 560 21.56 -14.83 15.85
CA GLU A 560 21.19 -14.17 17.11
C GLU A 560 20.46 -15.14 18.06
N VAL A 561 19.57 -16.00 17.52
CA VAL A 561 18.90 -17.06 18.30
C VAL A 561 19.90 -18.13 18.77
N GLY A 562 20.87 -18.53 17.93
CA GLY A 562 21.90 -19.48 18.29
C GLY A 562 22.82 -18.96 19.40
N GLU A 563 23.23 -17.69 19.33
CA GLU A 563 24.08 -17.06 20.36
C GLU A 563 23.33 -16.90 21.71
N GLN A 564 22.04 -16.60 21.70
CA GLN A 564 21.21 -16.54 22.92
C GLN A 564 21.06 -17.92 23.57
N HIS A 565 20.95 -19.01 22.80
CA HIS A 565 20.88 -20.37 23.31
C HIS A 565 22.19 -20.82 23.94
N THR A 566 23.34 -20.50 23.33
CA THR A 566 24.66 -20.82 23.87
C THR A 566 24.98 -20.00 25.12
N ALA A 567 24.63 -18.71 25.16
CA ALA A 567 24.79 -17.87 26.34
C ALA A 567 23.88 -18.32 27.51
N GLY A 568 22.64 -18.72 27.23
CA GLY A 568 21.71 -19.26 28.23
C GLY A 568 22.11 -20.63 28.77
N ALA A 569 22.78 -21.45 27.95
CA ALA A 569 23.34 -22.74 28.39
C ALA A 569 24.59 -22.59 29.29
N ALA A 570 25.42 -21.57 29.05
CA ALA A 570 26.60 -21.27 29.83
C ALA A 570 26.31 -20.68 31.24
N THR A 571 25.06 -20.16 31.45
CA THR A 571 24.66 -19.55 32.73
C THR A 571 23.86 -20.49 33.66
N LYS A 572 23.61 -21.76 33.26
CA LYS A 572 23.03 -22.75 34.19
C LYS A 572 24.11 -23.26 35.13
N PRO A 573 24.02 -23.02 36.46
CA PRO A 573 24.95 -23.62 37.42
C PRO A 573 24.78 -25.13 37.39
N ALA A 574 25.92 -25.84 37.36
CA ALA A 574 25.94 -27.28 37.56
C ALA A 574 25.47 -27.58 39.02
N HIS A 575 24.29 -28.16 39.14
CA HIS A 575 23.79 -28.76 40.36
C HIS A 575 23.94 -30.27 40.27
#